data_8bfb5c978cd20a9646bba258651022c4
#
_entry.id   8bfb5c978cd20a9646bba258651022c4
#
_cell.length_a   1.000
_cell.length_b   1.000
_cell.length_c   1.000
_cell.angle_alpha   90.00
_cell.angle_beta   90.00
_cell.angle_gamma   90.00
#
_symmetry.space_group_name_H-M   'P 1'
#
loop_
_entity.id
_entity.type
_entity.pdbx_description
1 polymer ?
#
loop_
_entity_poly.entity_id
_entity_poly.type
_entity_poly.pdbx_seq_one_letter_code
_entity_poly.pdbx_strand_id
1 'polypeptide(L)'
;MMKLRDYKREDASIIAGWLRSEEELYKWSADRFNKYPLSGADINENYAPQIEKNRFFPLTAVDNKGKVIGHFIIRYSRDDDDSSVRFGFVIIDPELRGKGYGKEMLLLGIEYVKEHLPASRIDLGVFENNESAKLCYEAAGFKEYSARKCQMPIGTWNCIDMEMFITKPLETERLILRRWEDSDAEDLYKYASDPDVGPIAGWPPHQSIDESRDVIKNVLNGKEAYAICLKEDGKAIGAIELKLNGHTDMTERDDECEMGYWLGKPFWGQGIMPEAVKEMLHHAFEDCGMQKVWIGYFEGNTKSKRVQEKCGFKYQWRSEDVDVPLMHEKRTGHVSLMTKEDWNL
;
A
#
# COMPACT_ATOMS: atom_id res chain seq x y z
N MET A 1 5.32 5.80 24.40
CA MET A 1 4.86 4.99 23.25
C MET A 1 3.33 5.07 23.24
N MET A 2 2.74 5.47 22.14
CA MET A 2 1.29 5.51 21.92
C MET A 2 0.74 4.10 21.72
N LYS A 3 -0.52 3.87 22.12
CA LYS A 3 -1.26 2.63 21.82
C LYS A 3 -2.68 2.98 21.38
N LEU A 4 -3.25 2.16 20.51
CA LEU A 4 -4.66 2.21 20.16
C LEU A 4 -5.47 1.25 21.04
N ARG A 5 -6.69 1.62 21.33
CA ARG A 5 -7.73 0.78 21.92
C ARG A 5 -9.11 1.17 21.40
N ASP A 6 -10.07 0.32 21.60
CA ASP A 6 -11.45 0.63 21.29
C ASP A 6 -11.92 1.88 22.04
N TYR A 7 -12.71 2.68 21.35
CA TYR A 7 -13.37 3.85 21.91
C TYR A 7 -14.30 3.47 23.06
N LYS A 8 -14.29 4.31 24.10
CA LYS A 8 -15.20 4.19 25.23
C LYS A 8 -16.09 5.44 25.31
N ARG A 9 -17.32 5.27 25.79
CA ARG A 9 -18.28 6.39 25.89
C ARG A 9 -17.77 7.57 26.71
N GLU A 10 -16.94 7.31 27.73
CA GLU A 10 -16.27 8.36 28.53
C GLU A 10 -15.28 9.21 27.73
N ASP A 11 -14.68 8.68 26.67
CA ASP A 11 -13.72 9.41 25.82
C ASP A 11 -14.40 10.59 25.09
N ALA A 12 -15.68 10.46 24.80
CA ALA A 12 -16.43 11.46 24.03
C ALA A 12 -16.33 12.87 24.58
N SER A 13 -16.41 13.02 25.91
CA SER A 13 -16.33 14.36 26.55
C SER A 13 -14.94 14.97 26.44
N ILE A 14 -13.88 14.13 26.45
CA ILE A 14 -12.51 14.57 26.24
C ILE A 14 -12.32 15.03 24.79
N ILE A 15 -12.79 14.24 23.82
CA ILE A 15 -12.71 14.54 22.39
C ILE A 15 -13.48 15.81 22.05
N ALA A 16 -14.72 15.95 22.54
CA ALA A 16 -15.52 17.15 22.34
C ALA A 16 -14.84 18.42 22.89
N GLY A 17 -14.15 18.31 24.05
CA GLY A 17 -13.40 19.38 24.66
C GLY A 17 -12.17 19.86 23.86
N TRP A 18 -11.70 19.10 22.87
CA TRP A 18 -10.60 19.51 21.99
C TRP A 18 -11.01 20.42 20.84
N LEU A 19 -12.31 20.52 20.57
CA LEU A 19 -12.89 21.37 19.53
C LEU A 19 -13.13 22.77 20.09
N ARG A 20 -12.29 23.74 19.70
CA ARG A 20 -12.25 25.09 20.28
C ARG A 20 -13.08 26.11 19.50
N SER A 21 -13.57 25.76 18.30
CA SER A 21 -14.39 26.61 17.45
C SER A 21 -15.31 25.79 16.54
N GLU A 22 -16.32 26.45 16.00
CA GLU A 22 -17.21 25.88 14.99
C GLU A 22 -16.44 25.46 13.72
N GLU A 23 -15.43 26.25 13.32
CA GLU A 23 -14.56 25.93 12.22
C GLU A 23 -13.75 24.62 12.47
N GLU A 24 -13.19 24.44 13.67
CA GLU A 24 -12.50 23.19 14.05
C GLU A 24 -13.46 22.00 14.04
N LEU A 25 -14.71 22.18 14.48
CA LEU A 25 -15.74 21.15 14.40
C LEU A 25 -15.93 20.68 12.95
N TYR A 26 -16.14 21.61 12.03
CA TYR A 26 -16.35 21.25 10.62
C TYR A 26 -15.08 20.70 9.93
N LYS A 27 -13.88 21.17 10.29
CA LYS A 27 -12.62 20.58 9.84
C LYS A 27 -12.45 19.13 10.29
N TRP A 28 -12.95 18.79 11.47
CA TRP A 28 -12.87 17.47 12.07
C TRP A 28 -13.95 16.50 11.54
N SER A 29 -15.20 16.96 11.47
CA SER A 29 -16.36 16.09 11.26
C SER A 29 -17.08 16.32 9.93
N ALA A 30 -16.66 17.29 9.13
CA ALA A 30 -17.42 17.82 8.00
C ALA A 30 -18.83 18.21 8.47
N ASP A 31 -19.87 17.78 7.79
CA ASP A 31 -21.28 18.06 8.07
C ASP A 31 -21.96 17.02 8.98
N ARG A 32 -21.19 16.17 9.67
CA ARG A 32 -21.74 15.07 10.48
C ARG A 32 -22.34 15.55 11.79
N PHE A 33 -21.92 16.71 12.27
CA PHE A 33 -22.50 17.42 13.40
C PHE A 33 -22.90 18.84 12.98
N ASN A 34 -24.07 19.27 13.36
CA ASN A 34 -24.68 20.55 12.92
C ASN A 34 -24.85 21.59 14.03
N LYS A 35 -24.21 21.37 15.17
CA LYS A 35 -24.24 22.31 16.29
C LYS A 35 -22.87 22.46 16.95
N TYR A 36 -22.59 23.65 17.43
CA TYR A 36 -21.45 24.00 18.26
C TYR A 36 -21.90 24.77 19.49
N PRO A 37 -21.38 24.55 20.70
CA PRO A 37 -20.36 23.52 21.04
C PRO A 37 -20.92 22.10 21.01
N LEU A 38 -20.03 21.13 20.65
CA LEU A 38 -20.35 19.73 20.66
C LEU A 38 -20.19 19.14 22.06
N SER A 39 -21.10 18.26 22.48
CA SER A 39 -20.99 17.53 23.74
C SER A 39 -20.58 16.07 23.52
N GLY A 40 -20.06 15.40 24.56
CA GLY A 40 -19.80 13.99 24.52
C GLY A 40 -21.03 13.12 24.26
N ALA A 41 -22.23 13.60 24.68
CA ALA A 41 -23.49 12.92 24.38
C ALA A 41 -23.75 12.87 22.86
N ASP A 42 -23.54 13.98 22.16
CA ASP A 42 -23.76 14.08 20.72
C ASP A 42 -22.85 13.09 19.93
N ILE A 43 -21.59 12.93 20.35
CA ILE A 43 -20.67 11.95 19.77
C ILE A 43 -21.18 10.54 20.01
N ASN A 44 -21.56 10.21 21.25
CA ASN A 44 -22.06 8.90 21.61
C ASN A 44 -23.35 8.53 20.86
N GLU A 45 -24.28 9.49 20.69
CA GLU A 45 -25.52 9.28 19.94
C GLU A 45 -25.23 9.04 18.43
N ASN A 46 -24.26 9.76 17.86
CA ASN A 46 -23.86 9.56 16.47
C ASN A 46 -23.19 8.18 16.24
N TYR A 47 -22.36 7.73 17.18
CA TYR A 47 -21.59 6.51 17.02
C TYR A 47 -22.39 5.23 17.30
N ALA A 48 -23.30 5.25 18.27
CA ALA A 48 -24.00 4.07 18.74
C ALA A 48 -24.66 3.24 17.60
N PRO A 49 -25.50 3.80 16.70
CA PRO A 49 -26.14 3.03 15.64
C PRO A 49 -25.17 2.53 14.56
N GLN A 50 -23.96 3.10 14.47
CA GLN A 50 -22.95 2.73 13.49
C GLN A 50 -22.08 1.56 14.00
N ILE A 51 -21.75 1.58 15.30
CA ILE A 51 -21.00 0.49 15.98
C ILE A 51 -21.79 -0.80 15.90
N GLU A 52 -23.11 -0.76 16.10
CA GLU A 52 -24.00 -1.94 16.03
C GLU A 52 -23.98 -2.66 14.66
N LYS A 53 -23.65 -1.93 13.58
CA LYS A 53 -23.55 -2.51 12.23
C LYS A 53 -22.25 -3.27 11.97
N ASN A 54 -21.30 -3.25 12.89
CA ASN A 54 -19.95 -3.85 12.76
C ASN A 54 -19.19 -3.45 11.47
N ARG A 55 -19.41 -2.20 11.01
CA ARG A 55 -18.74 -1.60 9.85
C ARG A 55 -18.12 -0.23 10.19
N PHE A 56 -18.05 0.08 11.48
CA PHE A 56 -17.56 1.33 12.03
C PHE A 56 -16.78 1.06 13.32
N PHE A 57 -15.50 1.38 13.31
CA PHE A 57 -14.53 1.03 14.34
C PHE A 57 -13.92 2.33 14.89
N PRO A 58 -14.50 2.92 15.92
CA PRO A 58 -13.92 4.08 16.58
C PRO A 58 -12.77 3.65 17.48
N LEU A 59 -11.61 4.30 17.31
CA LEU A 59 -10.38 4.00 18.03
C LEU A 59 -9.88 5.21 18.80
N THR A 60 -9.38 4.97 20.01
CA THR A 60 -8.82 5.99 20.88
C THR A 60 -7.33 5.71 21.08
N ALA A 61 -6.51 6.74 20.81
CA ALA A 61 -5.09 6.72 21.10
C ALA A 61 -4.83 7.13 22.55
N VAL A 62 -4.04 6.34 23.26
CA VAL A 62 -3.65 6.60 24.65
C VAL A 62 -2.12 6.61 24.81
N ASP A 63 -1.63 7.41 25.74
CA ASP A 63 -0.23 7.40 26.12
C ASP A 63 0.13 6.18 27.01
N ASN A 64 1.38 6.09 27.44
CA ASN A 64 1.88 5.00 28.30
C ASN A 64 1.28 5.00 29.73
N LYS A 65 0.54 6.05 30.10
CA LYS A 65 -0.19 6.18 31.37
C LYS A 65 -1.70 5.96 31.22
N GLY A 66 -2.16 5.68 29.99
CA GLY A 66 -3.57 5.49 29.66
C GLY A 66 -4.36 6.80 29.47
N LYS A 67 -3.68 7.98 29.43
CA LYS A 67 -4.35 9.25 29.12
C LYS A 67 -4.75 9.24 27.66
N VAL A 68 -5.99 9.65 27.36
CA VAL A 68 -6.51 9.85 26.00
C VAL A 68 -5.76 11.03 25.37
N ILE A 69 -5.15 10.80 24.20
CA ILE A 69 -4.32 11.79 23.50
C ILE A 69 -4.70 11.96 22.02
N GLY A 70 -5.54 11.08 21.47
CA GLY A 70 -6.01 11.16 20.11
C GLY A 70 -7.22 10.26 19.87
N HIS A 71 -7.89 10.50 18.76
CA HIS A 71 -9.05 9.73 18.33
C HIS A 71 -9.20 9.77 16.81
N PHE A 72 -9.70 8.68 16.23
CA PHE A 72 -10.18 8.60 14.86
C PHE A 72 -11.14 7.42 14.71
N ILE A 73 -11.80 7.36 13.57
CA ILE A 73 -12.65 6.22 13.21
C ILE A 73 -12.11 5.54 11.96
N ILE A 74 -12.38 4.24 11.86
CA ILE A 74 -12.29 3.46 10.64
C ILE A 74 -13.70 3.03 10.27
N ARG A 75 -14.10 3.17 9.03
CA ARG A 75 -15.35 2.66 8.52
C ARG A 75 -15.17 2.15 7.10
N TYR A 76 -15.94 1.17 6.69
CA TYR A 76 -15.95 0.78 5.28
C TYR A 76 -16.44 1.94 4.41
N SER A 77 -15.84 2.10 3.24
CA SER A 77 -16.14 3.21 2.31
C SER A 77 -17.51 3.04 1.66
N ARG A 78 -17.96 1.79 1.46
CA ARG A 78 -19.26 1.39 0.92
C ARG A 78 -19.86 0.26 1.74
N ASP A 79 -21.18 0.12 1.70
CA ASP A 79 -21.90 -0.91 2.47
C ASP A 79 -21.72 -2.32 1.89
N ASP A 80 -21.44 -2.44 0.60
CA ASP A 80 -21.32 -3.67 -0.18
C ASP A 80 -19.89 -4.03 -0.58
N ASP A 81 -18.89 -3.26 -0.10
CA ASP A 81 -17.48 -3.42 -0.46
C ASP A 81 -16.58 -3.38 0.77
N ASP A 82 -15.93 -4.48 1.07
CA ASP A 82 -14.99 -4.62 2.17
C ASP A 82 -13.52 -4.33 1.76
N SER A 83 -13.25 -4.11 0.49
CA SER A 83 -11.90 -3.86 -0.03
C SER A 83 -11.34 -2.50 0.34
N SER A 84 -12.20 -1.55 0.76
CA SER A 84 -11.82 -0.17 1.06
C SER A 84 -12.40 0.33 2.36
N VAL A 85 -11.56 0.94 3.19
CA VAL A 85 -11.96 1.63 4.43
C VAL A 85 -11.61 3.11 4.38
N ARG A 86 -12.35 3.91 5.14
CA ARG A 86 -12.12 5.34 5.26
C ARG A 86 -11.77 5.71 6.69
N PHE A 87 -10.67 6.44 6.87
CA PHE A 87 -10.35 7.12 8.11
C PHE A 87 -11.14 8.42 8.20
N GLY A 88 -11.68 8.67 9.37
CA GLY A 88 -12.44 9.89 9.65
C GLY A 88 -12.30 10.36 11.09
N PHE A 89 -12.78 11.56 11.37
CA PHE A 89 -12.76 12.13 12.72
C PHE A 89 -11.38 12.12 13.38
N VAL A 90 -10.31 12.30 12.57
CA VAL A 90 -8.93 12.29 13.05
C VAL A 90 -8.65 13.53 13.88
N ILE A 91 -8.30 13.35 15.14
CA ILE A 91 -7.98 14.45 16.05
C ILE A 91 -6.92 14.04 17.09
N ILE A 92 -6.04 14.95 17.40
CA ILE A 92 -5.05 14.84 18.49
C ILE A 92 -5.32 15.93 19.51
N ASP A 93 -5.11 15.63 20.80
CA ASP A 93 -5.11 16.61 21.90
C ASP A 93 -4.36 17.88 21.46
N PRO A 94 -5.02 19.06 21.42
CA PRO A 94 -4.41 20.28 20.94
C PRO A 94 -3.05 20.61 21.55
N GLU A 95 -2.81 20.23 22.81
CA GLU A 95 -1.54 20.46 23.51
C GLU A 95 -0.39 19.55 23.00
N LEU A 96 -0.74 18.53 22.20
CA LEU A 96 0.21 17.57 21.65
C LEU A 96 0.42 17.71 20.13
N ARG A 97 -0.29 18.63 19.48
CA ARG A 97 -0.14 18.90 18.04
C ARG A 97 1.29 19.37 17.71
N GLY A 98 1.75 19.11 16.48
CA GLY A 98 3.07 19.50 16.00
C GLY A 98 4.25 18.63 16.52
N LYS A 99 3.97 17.58 17.31
CA LYS A 99 4.99 16.70 17.92
C LYS A 99 5.06 15.29 17.30
N GLY A 100 4.47 15.09 16.12
CA GLY A 100 4.47 13.80 15.42
C GLY A 100 3.40 12.80 15.84
N TYR A 101 2.64 13.05 16.89
CA TYR A 101 1.61 12.12 17.40
C TYR A 101 0.52 11.80 16.39
N GLY A 102 0.14 12.75 15.50
CA GLY A 102 -0.84 12.50 14.45
C GLY A 102 -0.37 11.42 13.48
N LYS A 103 0.88 11.52 13.02
CA LYS A 103 1.50 10.50 12.16
C LYS A 103 1.60 9.15 12.87
N GLU A 104 2.08 9.13 14.13
CA GLU A 104 2.18 7.88 14.92
C GLU A 104 0.81 7.20 15.05
N MET A 105 -0.25 7.96 15.34
CA MET A 105 -1.62 7.44 15.43
C MET A 105 -2.12 6.85 14.11
N LEU A 106 -1.86 7.51 12.99
CA LEU A 106 -2.27 7.03 11.66
C LEU A 106 -1.53 5.74 11.29
N LEU A 107 -0.23 5.65 11.56
CA LEU A 107 0.55 4.43 11.31
C LEU A 107 0.01 3.25 12.13
N LEU A 108 -0.33 3.46 13.40
CA LEU A 108 -0.99 2.43 14.23
C LEU A 108 -2.38 2.06 13.68
N GLY A 109 -3.12 3.03 13.11
CA GLY A 109 -4.40 2.78 12.45
C GLY A 109 -4.25 1.95 11.17
N ILE A 110 -3.21 2.19 10.40
CA ILE A 110 -2.86 1.41 9.20
C ILE A 110 -2.54 -0.03 9.59
N GLU A 111 -1.73 -0.25 10.63
CA GLU A 111 -1.44 -1.60 11.14
C GLU A 111 -2.72 -2.29 11.64
N TYR A 112 -3.60 -1.57 12.35
CA TYR A 112 -4.91 -2.12 12.75
C TYR A 112 -5.71 -2.62 11.55
N VAL A 113 -5.75 -1.87 10.45
CA VAL A 113 -6.47 -2.31 9.22
C VAL A 113 -5.81 -3.56 8.64
N LYS A 114 -4.48 -3.60 8.54
CA LYS A 114 -3.75 -4.78 8.02
C LYS A 114 -4.06 -6.06 8.81
N GLU A 115 -4.13 -5.96 10.14
CA GLU A 115 -4.30 -7.09 11.03
C GLU A 115 -5.76 -7.55 11.16
N HIS A 116 -6.74 -6.63 11.08
CA HIS A 116 -8.10 -6.92 11.51
C HIS A 116 -9.16 -6.79 10.39
N LEU A 117 -8.85 -6.13 9.27
CA LEU A 117 -9.83 -5.87 8.23
C LEU A 117 -9.36 -6.42 6.86
N PRO A 118 -10.28 -6.88 6.00
CA PRO A 118 -9.92 -7.40 4.68
C PRO A 118 -9.52 -6.31 3.67
N ALA A 119 -9.61 -5.03 4.05
CA ALA A 119 -9.37 -3.91 3.16
C ALA A 119 -7.92 -3.86 2.64
N SER A 120 -7.79 -3.53 1.37
CA SER A 120 -6.51 -3.27 0.67
C SER A 120 -6.29 -1.78 0.37
N ARG A 121 -7.30 -0.93 0.65
CA ARG A 121 -7.24 0.51 0.43
C ARG A 121 -7.77 1.26 1.64
N ILE A 122 -7.04 2.29 2.06
CA ILE A 122 -7.51 3.28 3.03
C ILE A 122 -7.67 4.61 2.31
N ASP A 123 -8.81 5.27 2.45
CA ASP A 123 -9.00 6.64 2.01
C ASP A 123 -9.34 7.56 3.17
N LEU A 124 -9.21 8.86 2.94
CA LEU A 124 -9.66 9.92 3.86
C LEU A 124 -9.92 11.20 3.08
N GLY A 125 -10.61 12.15 3.71
CA GLY A 125 -10.79 13.48 3.15
C GLY A 125 -10.21 14.53 4.08
N VAL A 126 -9.61 15.57 3.52
CA VAL A 126 -9.08 16.72 4.24
C VAL A 126 -9.51 18.00 3.54
N PHE A 127 -9.90 19.01 4.29
CA PHE A 127 -10.17 20.33 3.71
C PHE A 127 -8.86 21.05 3.43
N GLU A 128 -8.78 21.73 2.28
CA GLU A 128 -7.59 22.48 1.85
C GLU A 128 -7.11 23.48 2.89
N ASN A 129 -8.02 24.10 3.64
CA ASN A 129 -7.71 25.00 4.74
C ASN A 129 -7.26 24.30 6.04
N ASN A 130 -7.01 22.99 6.00
CA ASN A 130 -6.43 22.20 7.09
C ASN A 130 -5.05 21.64 6.69
N GLU A 131 -4.13 22.56 6.37
CA GLU A 131 -2.77 22.22 5.89
C GLU A 131 -2.02 21.29 6.83
N SER A 132 -2.16 21.49 8.15
CA SER A 132 -1.47 20.64 9.13
C SER A 132 -1.92 19.17 9.09
N ALA A 133 -3.20 18.93 8.86
CA ALA A 133 -3.72 17.59 8.70
C ALA A 133 -3.26 16.98 7.37
N LYS A 134 -3.29 17.76 6.27
CA LYS A 134 -2.81 17.32 4.96
C LYS A 134 -1.36 16.87 5.01
N LEU A 135 -0.46 17.70 5.55
CA LEU A 135 0.95 17.35 5.74
C LEU A 135 1.15 16.10 6.62
N CYS A 136 0.30 15.93 7.63
CA CYS A 136 0.32 14.75 8.49
C CYS A 136 -0.05 13.47 7.71
N TYR A 137 -1.06 13.54 6.82
CA TYR A 137 -1.50 12.43 5.99
C TYR A 137 -0.46 12.08 4.92
N GLU A 138 0.12 13.08 4.26
CA GLU A 138 1.24 12.88 3.32
C GLU A 138 2.44 12.21 4.02
N ALA A 139 2.78 12.67 5.23
CA ALA A 139 3.86 12.07 6.02
C ALA A 139 3.56 10.63 6.50
N ALA A 140 2.28 10.23 6.56
CA ALA A 140 1.85 8.87 6.83
C ALA A 140 1.76 7.98 5.56
N GLY A 141 1.98 8.56 4.37
CA GLY A 141 2.03 7.84 3.09
C GLY A 141 0.78 7.97 2.23
N PHE A 142 -0.21 8.77 2.63
CA PHE A 142 -1.38 9.03 1.79
C PHE A 142 -1.03 9.95 0.62
N LYS A 143 -1.63 9.70 -0.55
CA LYS A 143 -1.48 10.50 -1.77
C LYS A 143 -2.83 11.07 -2.19
N GLU A 144 -2.84 12.30 -2.72
CA GLU A 144 -4.04 12.88 -3.32
C GLU A 144 -4.46 12.10 -4.56
N TYR A 145 -5.77 11.85 -4.71
CA TYR A 145 -6.31 11.24 -5.93
C TYR A 145 -7.48 12.02 -6.51
N SER A 146 -8.18 12.85 -5.72
CA SER A 146 -9.24 13.72 -6.23
C SER A 146 -9.44 14.95 -5.34
N ALA A 147 -10.11 15.96 -5.89
CA ALA A 147 -10.54 17.15 -5.15
C ALA A 147 -11.96 17.52 -5.57
N ARG A 148 -12.76 18.00 -4.60
CA ARG A 148 -14.14 18.40 -4.82
C ARG A 148 -14.54 19.56 -3.92
N LYS A 149 -15.55 20.33 -4.35
CA LYS A 149 -16.17 21.36 -3.52
C LYS A 149 -17.19 20.75 -2.57
N CYS A 150 -17.13 21.12 -1.31
CA CYS A 150 -18.07 20.72 -0.26
C CYS A 150 -18.79 21.95 0.26
N GLN A 151 -20.12 21.89 0.29
CA GLN A 151 -20.94 22.95 0.91
C GLN A 151 -21.00 22.68 2.40
N MET A 152 -20.38 23.55 3.20
CA MET A 152 -20.41 23.51 4.65
C MET A 152 -21.38 24.55 5.20
N PRO A 153 -21.91 24.40 6.41
CA PRO A 153 -22.78 25.44 7.01
C PRO A 153 -22.14 26.83 7.09
N ILE A 154 -20.82 26.89 7.17
CA ILE A 154 -20.04 28.13 7.28
C ILE A 154 -19.36 28.55 5.97
N GLY A 155 -19.73 27.97 4.84
CA GLY A 155 -19.19 28.32 3.51
C GLY A 155 -18.85 27.14 2.64
N THR A 156 -18.37 27.42 1.43
CA THR A 156 -17.93 26.38 0.50
C THR A 156 -16.43 26.14 0.64
N TRP A 157 -16.04 24.91 0.94
CA TRP A 157 -14.63 24.52 1.09
C TRP A 157 -14.20 23.52 0.01
N ASN A 158 -12.94 23.56 -0.38
CA ASN A 158 -12.33 22.49 -1.18
C ASN A 158 -11.98 21.33 -0.25
N CYS A 159 -12.41 20.14 -0.62
CA CYS A 159 -12.03 18.88 0.03
C CYS A 159 -11.10 18.12 -0.90
N ILE A 160 -9.97 17.72 -0.39
CA ILE A 160 -8.98 16.86 -1.05
C ILE A 160 -9.22 15.46 -0.53
N ASP A 161 -9.49 14.52 -1.43
CA ASP A 161 -9.57 13.09 -1.10
C ASP A 161 -8.19 12.47 -1.32
N MET A 162 -7.69 11.77 -0.29
CA MET A 162 -6.39 11.11 -0.28
C MET A 162 -6.56 9.63 -0.01
N GLU A 163 -5.65 8.83 -0.56
CA GLU A 163 -5.68 7.38 -0.40
C GLU A 163 -4.28 6.79 -0.17
N MET A 164 -4.26 5.59 0.38
CA MET A 164 -3.12 4.71 0.34
C MET A 164 -3.58 3.27 0.13
N PHE A 165 -2.79 2.49 -0.57
CA PHE A 165 -3.01 1.06 -0.73
C PHE A 165 -2.23 0.29 0.33
N ILE A 166 -2.91 -0.65 0.97
CA ILE A 166 -2.32 -1.58 1.91
C ILE A 166 -2.18 -2.90 1.17
N THR A 167 -0.97 -3.32 0.97
CA THR A 167 -0.72 -4.66 0.48
C THR A 167 -0.48 -5.56 1.68
N LYS A 168 -1.32 -6.58 1.85
CA LYS A 168 -1.01 -7.64 2.82
C LYS A 168 0.20 -8.39 2.31
N PRO A 169 1.15 -8.73 3.17
CA PRO A 169 2.22 -9.62 2.76
C PRO A 169 1.63 -10.94 2.23
N LEU A 170 2.15 -11.42 1.11
CA LEU A 170 1.86 -12.76 0.63
C LEU A 170 2.90 -13.69 1.24
N GLU A 171 2.48 -14.86 1.73
CA GLU A 171 3.33 -15.74 2.46
C GLU A 171 3.43 -17.12 1.80
N THR A 172 4.64 -17.63 1.68
CA THR A 172 4.93 -19.00 1.25
C THR A 172 5.56 -19.80 2.41
N GLU A 173 6.09 -20.98 2.13
CA GLU A 173 6.84 -21.74 3.13
C GLU A 173 8.06 -20.99 3.67
N ARG A 174 8.87 -20.39 2.77
CA ARG A 174 10.14 -19.75 3.11
C ARG A 174 10.15 -18.23 2.98
N LEU A 175 9.15 -17.64 2.31
CA LEU A 175 9.19 -16.25 1.86
C LEU A 175 8.04 -15.44 2.46
N ILE A 176 8.30 -14.14 2.60
CA ILE A 176 7.32 -13.07 2.77
C ILE A 176 7.50 -12.13 1.60
N LEU A 177 6.45 -11.97 0.78
CA LEU A 177 6.40 -10.96 -0.27
C LEU A 177 5.67 -9.75 0.30
N ARG A 178 6.41 -8.68 0.62
CA ARG A 178 5.88 -7.47 1.26
C ARG A 178 6.25 -6.22 0.47
N ARG A 179 5.61 -5.12 0.80
CA ARG A 179 6.00 -3.83 0.23
C ARG A 179 7.45 -3.50 0.59
N TRP A 180 8.13 -2.81 -0.33
CA TRP A 180 9.45 -2.26 -0.08
C TRP A 180 9.38 -1.15 0.98
N GLU A 181 10.36 -1.12 1.84
CA GLU A 181 10.56 -0.11 2.88
C GLU A 181 11.86 0.64 2.67
N ASP A 182 11.95 1.89 3.15
CA ASP A 182 13.19 2.70 3.07
C ASP A 182 14.39 1.99 3.71
N SER A 183 14.14 1.18 4.73
CA SER A 183 15.13 0.35 5.43
C SER A 183 15.73 -0.76 4.56
N ASP A 184 15.06 -1.17 3.47
CA ASP A 184 15.55 -2.21 2.55
C ASP A 184 16.64 -1.71 1.59
N ALA A 185 16.95 -0.42 1.59
CA ALA A 185 17.89 0.17 0.64
C ALA A 185 19.29 -0.47 0.67
N GLU A 186 19.76 -0.87 1.85
CA GLU A 186 21.05 -1.56 2.01
C GLU A 186 21.01 -2.97 1.42
N ASP A 187 19.93 -3.73 1.67
CA ASP A 187 19.73 -5.07 1.13
C ASP A 187 19.54 -5.01 -0.39
N LEU A 188 18.77 -4.04 -0.90
CA LEU A 188 18.63 -3.82 -2.33
C LEU A 188 19.98 -3.52 -2.98
N TYR A 189 20.75 -2.56 -2.45
CA TYR A 189 22.08 -2.22 -2.98
C TYR A 189 23.01 -3.43 -3.01
N LYS A 190 23.03 -4.21 -1.95
CA LYS A 190 23.88 -5.40 -1.82
C LYS A 190 23.73 -6.38 -2.99
N TYR A 191 22.52 -6.57 -3.49
CA TYR A 191 22.25 -7.52 -4.57
C TYR A 191 22.10 -6.86 -5.95
N ALA A 192 21.56 -5.65 -6.00
CA ALA A 192 21.37 -4.91 -7.25
C ALA A 192 22.68 -4.29 -7.79
N SER A 193 23.73 -4.16 -6.99
CA SER A 193 25.06 -3.75 -7.44
C SER A 193 25.88 -4.89 -8.11
N ASP A 194 25.42 -6.16 -8.00
CA ASP A 194 26.09 -7.29 -8.66
C ASP A 194 25.87 -7.22 -10.18
N PRO A 195 26.98 -7.19 -10.99
CA PRO A 195 26.89 -7.05 -12.45
C PRO A 195 26.23 -8.24 -13.16
N ASP A 196 26.01 -9.36 -12.48
CA ASP A 196 25.31 -10.51 -13.04
C ASP A 196 23.78 -10.46 -12.82
N VAL A 197 23.28 -9.52 -11.97
CA VAL A 197 21.87 -9.43 -11.59
C VAL A 197 21.10 -8.46 -12.49
N GLY A 198 21.45 -7.19 -12.46
CA GLY A 198 20.73 -6.14 -13.18
C GLY A 198 20.85 -6.25 -14.71
N PRO A 199 22.05 -6.32 -15.26
CA PRO A 199 22.25 -6.27 -16.70
C PRO A 199 21.51 -7.35 -17.48
N ILE A 200 21.42 -8.57 -16.98
CA ILE A 200 20.66 -9.63 -17.64
C ILE A 200 19.14 -9.39 -17.63
N ALA A 201 18.65 -8.57 -16.70
CA ALA A 201 17.26 -8.17 -16.57
C ALA A 201 16.94 -6.83 -17.26
N GLY A 202 17.97 -6.13 -17.79
CA GLY A 202 17.79 -4.90 -18.58
C GLY A 202 18.01 -3.59 -17.83
N TRP A 203 18.68 -3.61 -16.67
CA TRP A 203 19.03 -2.41 -15.91
C TRP A 203 20.48 -2.46 -15.39
N PRO A 204 21.15 -1.28 -15.24
CA PRO A 204 22.54 -1.22 -14.81
C PRO A 204 22.67 -1.53 -13.32
N PRO A 205 23.84 -2.03 -12.87
CA PRO A 205 24.11 -2.21 -11.46
C PRO A 205 23.98 -0.90 -10.68
N HIS A 206 23.34 -0.95 -9.52
CA HIS A 206 23.22 0.20 -8.63
C HIS A 206 24.59 0.67 -8.14
N GLN A 207 24.80 1.97 -8.06
CA GLN A 207 26.08 2.58 -7.73
C GLN A 207 26.18 3.00 -6.25
N SER A 208 25.03 3.12 -5.55
CA SER A 208 25.00 3.55 -4.15
C SER A 208 23.70 3.07 -3.45
N ILE A 209 23.73 3.12 -2.10
CA ILE A 209 22.54 2.90 -1.26
C ILE A 209 21.50 3.99 -1.50
N ASP A 210 21.92 5.24 -1.75
CA ASP A 210 21.00 6.35 -2.02
C ASP A 210 20.27 6.16 -3.35
N GLU A 211 20.95 5.68 -4.41
CA GLU A 211 20.31 5.28 -5.65
C GLU A 211 19.30 4.14 -5.41
N SER A 212 19.66 3.13 -4.62
CA SER A 212 18.72 2.06 -4.25
C SER A 212 17.50 2.58 -3.50
N ARG A 213 17.68 3.56 -2.61
CA ARG A 213 16.56 4.22 -1.93
C ARG A 213 15.67 5.00 -2.89
N ASP A 214 16.23 5.67 -3.87
CA ASP A 214 15.47 6.36 -4.91
C ASP A 214 14.72 5.38 -5.82
N VAL A 215 15.31 4.22 -6.12
CA VAL A 215 14.63 3.13 -6.87
C VAL A 215 13.46 2.56 -6.07
N ILE A 216 13.60 2.33 -4.76
CA ILE A 216 12.48 1.91 -3.90
C ILE A 216 11.34 2.93 -3.99
N LYS A 217 11.66 4.21 -3.91
CA LYS A 217 10.69 5.31 -3.88
C LYS A 217 9.95 5.53 -5.20
N ASN A 218 10.66 5.38 -6.33
CA ASN A 218 10.19 5.85 -7.63
C ASN A 218 9.89 4.71 -8.62
N VAL A 219 10.44 3.52 -8.41
CA VAL A 219 10.30 2.36 -9.32
C VAL A 219 9.58 1.20 -8.63
N LEU A 220 10.03 0.79 -7.45
CA LEU A 220 9.51 -0.38 -6.72
C LEU A 220 8.29 -0.04 -5.84
N ASN A 221 7.60 1.06 -6.13
CA ASN A 221 6.43 1.55 -5.39
C ASN A 221 5.09 1.26 -6.07
N GLY A 222 5.09 0.47 -7.13
CA GLY A 222 3.88 0.04 -7.85
C GLY A 222 2.86 -0.64 -6.94
N LYS A 223 1.58 -0.64 -7.31
CA LYS A 223 0.49 -1.22 -6.50
C LYS A 223 0.75 -2.69 -6.15
N GLU A 224 1.30 -3.46 -7.08
CA GLU A 224 1.58 -4.89 -6.92
C GLU A 224 3.09 -5.18 -7.03
N ALA A 225 3.94 -4.30 -6.45
CA ALA A 225 5.38 -4.48 -6.39
C ALA A 225 5.82 -4.91 -4.99
N TYR A 226 6.52 -6.03 -4.90
CA TYR A 226 6.89 -6.69 -3.64
C TYR A 226 8.40 -6.92 -3.55
N ALA A 227 8.95 -6.70 -2.35
CA ALA A 227 10.22 -7.27 -1.95
C ALA A 227 10.02 -8.75 -1.64
N ILE A 228 10.90 -9.60 -2.14
CA ILE A 228 10.99 -11.01 -1.75
C ILE A 228 11.88 -11.05 -0.51
N CYS A 229 11.32 -11.40 0.65
CA CYS A 229 12.05 -11.49 1.91
C CYS A 229 12.10 -12.92 2.41
N LEU A 230 13.22 -13.33 3.01
CA LEU A 230 13.31 -14.60 3.72
C LEU A 230 12.58 -14.52 5.06
N LYS A 231 11.77 -15.51 5.42
CA LYS A 231 11.14 -15.60 6.75
C LYS A 231 12.14 -15.69 7.89
N GLU A 232 13.32 -16.23 7.61
CA GLU A 232 14.37 -16.48 8.61
C GLU A 232 14.92 -15.20 9.24
N ASP A 233 15.14 -14.14 8.43
CA ASP A 233 15.78 -12.91 8.89
C ASP A 233 15.09 -11.62 8.42
N GLY A 234 14.00 -11.74 7.64
CA GLY A 234 13.21 -10.63 7.12
C GLY A 234 13.88 -9.80 6.02
N LYS A 235 15.08 -10.19 5.55
CA LYS A 235 15.87 -9.43 4.58
C LYS A 235 15.33 -9.55 3.17
N ALA A 236 15.33 -8.42 2.45
CA ALA A 236 14.95 -8.36 1.06
C ALA A 236 16.07 -8.95 0.18
N ILE A 237 15.75 -10.01 -0.56
CA ILE A 237 16.71 -10.76 -1.40
C ILE A 237 16.41 -10.65 -2.90
N GLY A 238 15.32 -9.99 -3.29
CA GLY A 238 14.87 -9.85 -4.67
C GLY A 238 13.57 -9.06 -4.75
N ALA A 239 13.05 -8.92 -5.96
CA ALA A 239 11.77 -8.30 -6.24
C ALA A 239 10.90 -9.17 -7.13
N ILE A 240 9.58 -9.03 -6.98
CA ILE A 240 8.56 -9.56 -7.87
C ILE A 240 7.41 -8.57 -7.96
N GLU A 241 6.86 -8.38 -9.16
CA GLU A 241 5.77 -7.42 -9.38
C GLU A 241 4.78 -7.92 -10.43
N LEU A 242 3.53 -7.43 -10.35
CA LEU A 242 2.56 -7.46 -11.42
C LEU A 242 2.40 -6.03 -11.96
N LYS A 243 2.80 -5.84 -13.20
CA LYS A 243 2.57 -4.59 -13.94
C LYS A 243 1.20 -4.64 -14.55
N LEU A 244 0.29 -3.84 -14.02
CA LEU A 244 -1.09 -3.73 -14.49
C LEU A 244 -1.16 -2.89 -15.77
N ASN A 245 -2.35 -2.85 -16.41
CA ASN A 245 -2.60 -2.00 -17.58
C ASN A 245 -2.13 -0.54 -17.34
N GLY A 246 -1.49 0.05 -18.35
CA GLY A 246 -0.84 1.38 -18.26
C GLY A 246 0.57 1.37 -17.67
N HIS A 247 1.06 0.23 -17.18
CA HIS A 247 2.42 0.04 -16.65
C HIS A 247 3.21 -1.06 -17.36
N THR A 248 2.67 -1.61 -18.43
CA THR A 248 3.28 -2.63 -19.29
C THR A 248 2.93 -2.36 -20.74
N ASP A 249 3.76 -2.82 -21.66
CA ASP A 249 3.53 -2.84 -23.10
C ASP A 249 3.10 -4.22 -23.64
N MET A 250 2.97 -5.21 -22.75
CA MET A 250 2.56 -6.58 -23.13
C MET A 250 1.05 -6.73 -23.29
N THR A 251 0.25 -5.84 -22.71
CA THR A 251 -1.22 -5.86 -22.79
C THR A 251 -1.81 -4.48 -22.57
N GLU A 252 -2.97 -4.23 -23.21
CA GLU A 252 -3.80 -3.03 -23.00
C GLU A 252 -5.10 -3.37 -22.22
N ARG A 253 -5.20 -4.57 -21.66
CA ARG A 253 -6.40 -5.07 -20.98
C ARG A 253 -6.28 -4.95 -19.47
N ASP A 254 -7.39 -4.59 -18.80
CA ASP A 254 -7.46 -4.45 -17.35
C ASP A 254 -7.52 -5.80 -16.60
N ASP A 255 -7.86 -6.88 -17.32
CA ASP A 255 -7.92 -8.25 -16.80
C ASP A 255 -6.67 -9.09 -17.12
N GLU A 256 -5.60 -8.44 -17.56
CA GLU A 256 -4.30 -9.05 -17.83
C GLU A 256 -3.17 -8.22 -17.18
N CYS A 257 -2.05 -8.85 -16.87
CA CYS A 257 -0.87 -8.17 -16.32
C CYS A 257 0.43 -8.80 -16.83
N GLU A 258 1.54 -8.07 -16.67
CA GLU A 258 2.89 -8.60 -16.86
C GLU A 258 3.53 -8.88 -15.50
N MET A 259 4.20 -10.04 -15.36
CA MET A 259 5.01 -10.36 -14.19
C MET A 259 6.47 -10.06 -14.47
N GLY A 260 7.09 -9.27 -13.59
CA GLY A 260 8.52 -9.00 -13.56
C GLY A 260 9.15 -9.49 -12.27
N TYR A 261 10.42 -9.96 -12.33
CA TYR A 261 11.17 -10.35 -11.14
C TYR A 261 12.69 -10.33 -11.33
N TRP A 262 13.39 -10.20 -10.22
CA TRP A 262 14.81 -10.49 -10.10
C TRP A 262 15.14 -11.06 -8.71
N LEU A 263 16.29 -11.73 -8.58
CA LEU A 263 16.74 -12.36 -7.34
C LEU A 263 18.25 -12.18 -7.17
N GLY A 264 18.70 -11.90 -5.96
CA GLY A 264 20.10 -11.82 -5.60
C GLY A 264 20.85 -13.12 -5.93
N LYS A 265 22.05 -12.98 -6.50
CA LYS A 265 22.89 -14.11 -7.00
C LYS A 265 23.11 -15.24 -5.99
N PRO A 266 23.34 -14.98 -4.67
CA PRO A 266 23.49 -16.05 -3.68
C PRO A 266 22.30 -17.00 -3.56
N PHE A 267 21.12 -16.60 -4.01
CA PHE A 267 19.86 -17.34 -3.87
C PHE A 267 19.45 -18.09 -5.15
N TRP A 268 20.26 -17.99 -6.21
CA TRP A 268 19.96 -18.69 -7.46
C TRP A 268 20.06 -20.20 -7.32
N GLY A 269 19.24 -20.92 -8.07
CA GLY A 269 19.24 -22.38 -8.10
C GLY A 269 18.58 -23.08 -6.90
N GLN A 270 18.10 -22.33 -5.89
CA GLN A 270 17.53 -22.87 -4.65
C GLN A 270 15.99 -23.03 -4.68
N GLY A 271 15.35 -22.79 -5.81
CA GLY A 271 13.88 -22.90 -5.94
C GLY A 271 13.10 -21.72 -5.39
N ILE A 272 13.77 -20.65 -4.89
CA ILE A 272 13.14 -19.48 -4.30
C ILE A 272 12.27 -18.73 -5.32
N MET A 273 12.79 -18.41 -6.50
CA MET A 273 12.00 -17.68 -7.49
C MET A 273 10.77 -18.47 -7.99
N PRO A 274 10.83 -19.78 -8.30
CA PRO A 274 9.62 -20.56 -8.58
C PRO A 274 8.58 -20.55 -7.46
N GLU A 275 8.99 -20.51 -6.18
CA GLU A 275 8.11 -20.41 -5.03
C GLU A 275 7.40 -19.04 -5.01
N ALA A 276 8.15 -17.94 -5.16
CA ALA A 276 7.60 -16.59 -5.24
C ALA A 276 6.65 -16.40 -6.44
N VAL A 277 7.02 -16.92 -7.61
CA VAL A 277 6.21 -16.84 -8.84
C VAL A 277 4.87 -17.58 -8.67
N LYS A 278 4.86 -18.75 -8.03
CA LYS A 278 3.62 -19.51 -7.81
C LYS A 278 2.67 -18.75 -6.88
N GLU A 279 3.19 -18.17 -5.81
CA GLU A 279 2.39 -17.34 -4.91
C GLU A 279 1.85 -16.09 -5.62
N MET A 280 2.67 -15.44 -6.43
CA MET A 280 2.24 -14.27 -7.20
C MET A 280 1.22 -14.63 -8.28
N LEU A 281 1.26 -15.83 -8.88
CA LEU A 281 0.23 -16.32 -9.80
C LEU A 281 -1.09 -16.56 -9.06
N HIS A 282 -1.04 -17.16 -7.86
CA HIS A 282 -2.21 -17.31 -7.01
C HIS A 282 -2.85 -15.95 -6.72
N HIS A 283 -2.05 -15.00 -6.25
CA HIS A 283 -2.49 -13.62 -6.00
C HIS A 283 -3.09 -12.94 -7.25
N ALA A 284 -2.43 -13.08 -8.41
CA ALA A 284 -2.92 -12.50 -9.66
C ALA A 284 -4.30 -13.04 -10.04
N PHE A 285 -4.51 -14.36 -9.97
CA PHE A 285 -5.74 -15.00 -10.44
C PHE A 285 -6.87 -14.96 -9.41
N GLU A 286 -6.57 -15.13 -8.12
CA GLU A 286 -7.61 -15.25 -7.09
C GLU A 286 -7.92 -13.89 -6.43
N ASP A 287 -6.90 -13.08 -6.13
CA ASP A 287 -7.11 -11.81 -5.42
C ASP A 287 -7.28 -10.63 -6.37
N CYS A 288 -6.49 -10.56 -7.45
CA CYS A 288 -6.54 -9.47 -8.42
C CYS A 288 -7.52 -9.72 -9.57
N GLY A 289 -8.05 -10.95 -9.72
CA GLY A 289 -9.04 -11.29 -10.74
C GLY A 289 -8.51 -11.33 -12.18
N MET A 290 -7.18 -11.42 -12.35
CA MET A 290 -6.54 -11.49 -13.67
C MET A 290 -6.98 -12.76 -14.41
N GLN A 291 -7.05 -12.66 -15.76
CA GLN A 291 -7.32 -13.79 -16.64
C GLN A 291 -6.04 -14.32 -17.28
N LYS A 292 -5.03 -13.44 -17.44
CA LYS A 292 -3.75 -13.79 -18.02
C LYS A 292 -2.60 -13.07 -17.34
N VAL A 293 -1.48 -13.78 -17.20
CA VAL A 293 -0.21 -13.24 -16.71
C VAL A 293 0.85 -13.46 -17.79
N TRP A 294 1.31 -12.36 -18.37
CA TRP A 294 2.41 -12.32 -19.33
C TRP A 294 3.75 -12.24 -18.61
N ILE A 295 4.79 -12.77 -19.23
CA ILE A 295 6.15 -12.70 -18.66
C ILE A 295 7.17 -12.75 -19.78
N GLY A 296 8.25 -11.95 -19.64
CA GLY A 296 9.33 -11.91 -20.61
C GLY A 296 10.68 -12.30 -20.04
N TYR A 297 11.61 -12.67 -20.93
CA TYR A 297 13.03 -12.74 -20.64
C TYR A 297 13.85 -12.40 -21.88
N PHE A 298 15.04 -11.82 -21.71
CA PHE A 298 15.96 -11.55 -22.80
C PHE A 298 16.74 -12.81 -23.19
N GLU A 299 17.10 -12.93 -24.47
CA GLU A 299 17.91 -14.03 -24.97
C GLU A 299 19.20 -14.17 -24.15
N GLY A 300 19.57 -15.42 -23.82
CA GLY A 300 20.69 -15.71 -22.92
C GLY A 300 20.31 -15.81 -21.45
N ASN A 301 19.15 -15.27 -20.99
CA ASN A 301 18.67 -15.42 -19.63
C ASN A 301 18.02 -16.81 -19.40
N THR A 302 18.84 -17.84 -19.46
CA THR A 302 18.39 -19.23 -19.30
C THR A 302 17.82 -19.53 -17.91
N LYS A 303 18.19 -18.73 -16.90
CA LYS A 303 17.66 -18.88 -15.54
C LYS A 303 16.19 -18.44 -15.47
N SER A 304 15.85 -17.27 -16.04
CA SER A 304 14.46 -16.83 -16.12
C SER A 304 13.60 -17.78 -16.95
N LYS A 305 14.11 -18.24 -18.12
CA LYS A 305 13.45 -19.28 -18.92
C LYS A 305 13.07 -20.50 -18.08
N ARG A 306 14.04 -21.04 -17.31
CA ARG A 306 13.81 -22.25 -16.48
C ARG A 306 12.79 -22.00 -15.37
N VAL A 307 12.73 -20.80 -14.79
CA VAL A 307 11.69 -20.44 -13.80
C VAL A 307 10.32 -20.49 -14.46
N GLN A 308 10.16 -19.86 -15.64
CA GLN A 308 8.90 -19.84 -16.38
C GLN A 308 8.44 -21.27 -16.74
N GLU A 309 9.34 -22.09 -17.26
CA GLU A 309 9.06 -23.52 -17.58
C GLU A 309 8.62 -24.31 -16.33
N LYS A 310 9.30 -24.13 -15.19
CA LYS A 310 8.97 -24.81 -13.93
C LYS A 310 7.62 -24.35 -13.34
N CYS A 311 7.21 -23.13 -13.61
CA CYS A 311 5.92 -22.60 -13.17
C CYS A 311 4.79 -22.85 -14.18
N GLY A 312 5.07 -23.50 -15.32
CA GLY A 312 4.06 -23.91 -16.29
C GLY A 312 3.68 -22.83 -17.32
N PHE A 313 4.44 -21.76 -17.42
CA PHE A 313 4.20 -20.76 -18.48
C PHE A 313 4.39 -21.36 -19.86
N LYS A 314 3.51 -21.03 -20.79
CA LYS A 314 3.54 -21.47 -22.17
C LYS A 314 4.20 -20.41 -23.06
N TYR A 315 5.26 -20.78 -23.74
CA TYR A 315 5.96 -19.93 -24.69
C TYR A 315 5.02 -19.46 -25.81
N GLN A 316 5.08 -18.19 -26.16
CA GLN A 316 4.23 -17.57 -27.18
C GLN A 316 5.03 -17.15 -28.41
N TRP A 317 5.95 -16.17 -28.25
CA TRP A 317 6.73 -15.65 -29.38
C TRP A 317 8.08 -15.08 -28.95
N ARG A 318 8.88 -14.77 -29.95
CA ARG A 318 10.15 -14.06 -29.87
C ARG A 318 9.98 -12.69 -30.50
N SER A 319 10.50 -11.64 -29.87
CA SER A 319 10.57 -10.28 -30.39
C SER A 319 12.01 -9.89 -30.61
N GLU A 320 12.33 -9.38 -31.80
CA GLU A 320 13.64 -8.84 -32.10
C GLU A 320 13.64 -7.32 -31.85
N ASP A 321 14.82 -6.75 -31.63
CA ASP A 321 15.01 -5.30 -31.47
C ASP A 321 14.20 -4.65 -30.35
N VAL A 322 13.93 -5.38 -29.26
CA VAL A 322 13.26 -4.83 -28.06
C VAL A 322 14.18 -3.78 -27.45
N ASP A 323 13.68 -2.55 -27.31
CA ASP A 323 14.43 -1.47 -26.68
C ASP A 323 14.65 -1.75 -25.19
N VAL A 324 15.89 -1.55 -24.72
CA VAL A 324 16.30 -1.61 -23.33
C VAL A 324 16.87 -0.25 -22.94
N PRO A 325 16.00 0.74 -22.64
CA PRO A 325 16.40 2.14 -22.52
C PRO A 325 17.48 2.38 -21.46
N LEU A 326 17.41 1.72 -20.31
CA LEU A 326 18.37 1.86 -19.22
C LEU A 326 19.76 1.32 -19.56
N MET A 327 19.86 0.42 -20.54
CA MET A 327 21.11 -0.16 -21.03
C MET A 327 21.59 0.47 -22.34
N HIS A 328 20.79 1.37 -22.95
CA HIS A 328 21.06 2.02 -24.23
C HIS A 328 21.32 1.02 -25.38
N GLU A 329 20.60 -0.09 -25.38
CA GLU A 329 20.77 -1.17 -26.37
C GLU A 329 19.42 -1.80 -26.76
N LYS A 330 19.47 -2.65 -27.79
CA LYS A 330 18.35 -3.49 -28.21
C LYS A 330 18.67 -4.95 -27.97
N ARG A 331 17.66 -5.73 -27.57
CA ARG A 331 17.80 -7.16 -27.30
C ARG A 331 16.71 -7.98 -27.95
N THR A 332 16.97 -9.24 -28.14
CA THR A 332 15.92 -10.21 -28.43
C THR A 332 15.20 -10.59 -27.14
N GLY A 333 13.89 -10.41 -27.13
CA GLY A 333 12.99 -10.80 -26.05
C GLY A 333 12.24 -12.10 -26.37
N HIS A 334 11.86 -12.82 -25.35
CA HIS A 334 11.00 -13.99 -25.40
C HIS A 334 9.80 -13.76 -24.48
N VAL A 335 8.61 -14.09 -24.95
CA VAL A 335 7.37 -13.90 -24.20
C VAL A 335 6.68 -15.23 -23.96
N SER A 336 6.21 -15.42 -22.74
CA SER A 336 5.42 -16.57 -22.30
C SER A 336 4.15 -16.08 -21.60
N LEU A 337 3.17 -16.96 -21.49
CA LEU A 337 1.84 -16.69 -20.96
C LEU A 337 1.42 -17.78 -19.96
N MET A 338 0.77 -17.38 -18.88
CA MET A 338 -0.05 -18.22 -18.02
C MET A 338 -1.48 -17.72 -18.08
N THR A 339 -2.44 -18.59 -18.38
CA THR A 339 -3.88 -18.27 -18.29
C THR A 339 -4.46 -18.80 -16.98
N LYS A 340 -5.56 -18.21 -16.51
CA LYS A 340 -6.28 -18.73 -15.33
C LYS A 340 -6.75 -20.18 -15.53
N GLU A 341 -7.13 -20.56 -16.74
CA GLU A 341 -7.46 -21.95 -17.08
C GLU A 341 -6.30 -22.91 -16.88
N ASP A 342 -5.10 -22.51 -17.38
CA ASP A 342 -3.89 -23.33 -17.28
C ASP A 342 -3.38 -23.46 -15.84
N TRP A 343 -3.62 -22.43 -15.02
CA TRP A 343 -3.27 -22.43 -13.60
C TRP A 343 -4.13 -23.41 -12.79
N ASN A 344 -5.40 -23.57 -13.15
CA ASN A 344 -6.37 -24.42 -12.46
C ASN A 344 -6.28 -25.92 -12.88
N LEU A 345 -5.40 -26.27 -13.80
CA LEU A 345 -5.12 -27.66 -14.22
C LEU A 345 -3.99 -28.28 -13.37
#